data_7619dcee342e8a1ef59e01b3336c8cac
#
_entry.id   7619dcee342e8a1ef59e01b3336c8cac
#
_cell.length_a   1.000
_cell.length_b   1.000
_cell.length_c   1.000
_cell.angle_alpha   90.00
_cell.angle_beta   90.00
_cell.angle_gamma   90.00
#
_symmetry.space_group_name_H-M   'P 1'
#
loop_
_entity.id
_entity.type
_entity.pdbx_description
1 polymer ?
#
loop_
_entity_poly.entity_id
_entity_poly.type
_entity_poly.pdbx_seq_one_letter_code
_entity_poly.pdbx_strand_id
1 'polypeptide(L)'
;IDQFDDANNGTTISARRFAQALKNHGNEVRVIATGKPADYKYAVRQMRFFPVVEHLITSQGMRLAVPNRHVFEKAAAWADVVHFMMPSPLGIMGLKHVEKLGIPHTAAFHCQPENITFTLHMGNSRRVNDFVYNRFRDTFFNRFTHIHCPSNMIANQLRQHGYTARLHVISNGISPEHIYGKREKEPWMQGLFNVLMVGRYAGEKRQDELIDACAKSR
;
A
#
# COMPACT_ATOMS: atom_id res chain seq x y z
N ILE A 1 -6.38 1.00 -7.27
CA ILE A 1 -4.93 1.08 -6.97
C ILE A 1 -4.18 1.65 -8.16
N ASP A 2 -3.08 2.39 -7.93
CA ASP A 2 -2.33 3.03 -9.03
C ASP A 2 -1.49 2.03 -9.84
N GLN A 3 -0.93 1.01 -9.19
CA GLN A 3 -0.03 0.03 -9.79
C GLN A 3 -0.46 -1.38 -9.37
N PHE A 4 -0.48 -2.33 -10.32
CA PHE A 4 -0.90 -3.70 -10.04
C PHE A 4 0.01 -4.77 -10.66
N ASP A 5 0.63 -4.48 -11.79
CA ASP A 5 1.41 -5.47 -12.55
C ASP A 5 2.75 -5.80 -11.88
N ASP A 6 3.47 -4.78 -11.41
CA ASP A 6 4.79 -4.92 -10.79
C ASP A 6 4.65 -5.12 -9.27
N ALA A 7 4.91 -6.30 -8.77
CA ALA A 7 4.85 -6.64 -7.34
C ALA A 7 6.12 -6.21 -6.59
N ASN A 8 6.52 -4.94 -6.73
CA ASN A 8 7.76 -4.38 -6.18
C ASN A 8 7.56 -3.55 -4.90
N ASN A 9 6.33 -3.47 -4.41
CA ASN A 9 6.01 -2.81 -3.15
C ASN A 9 4.90 -3.55 -2.39
N GLY A 10 4.83 -3.36 -1.07
CA GLY A 10 3.92 -4.07 -0.19
C GLY A 10 2.44 -3.83 -0.50
N THR A 11 2.06 -2.62 -0.93
CA THR A 11 0.68 -2.29 -1.27
C THR A 11 0.19 -3.09 -2.49
N THR A 12 1.03 -3.17 -3.53
CA THR A 12 0.71 -3.95 -4.74
C THR A 12 0.64 -5.46 -4.43
N ILE A 13 1.57 -5.98 -3.63
CA ILE A 13 1.55 -7.38 -3.20
C ILE A 13 0.25 -7.69 -2.44
N SER A 14 -0.14 -6.84 -1.49
CA SER A 14 -1.38 -7.00 -0.73
C SER A 14 -2.61 -6.94 -1.63
N ALA A 15 -2.68 -5.98 -2.56
CA ALA A 15 -3.79 -5.86 -3.50
C ALA A 15 -3.95 -7.10 -4.39
N ARG A 16 -2.84 -7.67 -4.87
CA ARG A 16 -2.86 -8.90 -5.67
C ARG A 16 -3.35 -10.10 -4.86
N ARG A 17 -2.92 -10.23 -3.61
CA ARG A 17 -3.39 -11.28 -2.69
C ARG A 17 -4.88 -11.15 -2.42
N PHE A 18 -5.37 -9.95 -2.12
CA PHE A 18 -6.80 -9.72 -1.89
C PHE A 18 -7.62 -10.03 -3.14
N ALA A 19 -7.18 -9.57 -4.31
CA ALA A 19 -7.85 -9.87 -5.56
C ALA A 19 -7.91 -11.38 -5.83
N GLN A 20 -6.82 -12.11 -5.58
CA GLN A 20 -6.79 -13.56 -5.76
C GLN A 20 -7.68 -14.28 -4.73
N ALA A 21 -7.64 -13.87 -3.47
CA ALA A 21 -8.48 -14.45 -2.43
C ALA A 21 -9.97 -14.24 -2.74
N LEU A 22 -10.37 -13.04 -3.16
CA LEU A 22 -11.75 -12.77 -3.55
C LEU A 22 -12.19 -13.62 -4.75
N LYS A 23 -11.34 -13.78 -5.76
CA LYS A 23 -11.61 -14.67 -6.90
C LYS A 23 -11.79 -16.12 -6.46
N ASN A 24 -10.95 -16.60 -5.55
CA ASN A 24 -11.04 -17.96 -5.00
C ASN A 24 -12.35 -18.19 -4.22
N HIS A 25 -12.97 -17.11 -3.71
CA HIS A 25 -14.29 -17.14 -3.07
C HIS A 25 -15.45 -16.89 -4.04
N GLY A 26 -15.22 -17.00 -5.34
CA GLY A 26 -16.27 -16.91 -6.37
C GLY A 26 -16.65 -15.48 -6.78
N ASN A 27 -15.90 -14.45 -6.37
CA ASN A 27 -16.16 -13.08 -6.77
C ASN A 27 -15.44 -12.75 -8.09
N GLU A 28 -16.07 -11.96 -8.95
CA GLU A 28 -15.40 -11.33 -10.07
C GLU A 28 -14.65 -10.07 -9.59
N VAL A 29 -13.36 -9.97 -9.89
CA VAL A 29 -12.52 -8.86 -9.46
C VAL A 29 -11.88 -8.19 -10.66
N ARG A 30 -12.11 -6.88 -10.78
CA ARG A 30 -11.46 -6.01 -11.77
C ARG A 30 -10.67 -4.91 -11.08
N VAL A 31 -9.64 -4.43 -11.74
CA VAL A 31 -8.71 -3.47 -11.18
C VAL A 31 -8.58 -2.25 -12.09
N ILE A 32 -8.59 -1.05 -11.51
CA ILE A 32 -8.17 0.17 -12.22
C ILE A 32 -6.72 0.42 -11.83
N ALA A 33 -5.78 0.37 -12.79
CA ALA A 33 -4.36 0.57 -12.54
C ALA A 33 -3.60 0.99 -13.80
N THR A 34 -2.37 1.44 -13.62
CA THR A 34 -1.43 1.66 -14.73
C THR A 34 -1.01 0.33 -15.38
N GLY A 35 -0.43 0.40 -16.57
CA GLY A 35 0.10 -0.74 -17.30
C GLY A 35 -0.73 -1.18 -18.51
N LYS A 36 -0.54 -2.41 -18.98
CA LYS A 36 -1.23 -2.92 -20.16
C LYS A 36 -2.68 -3.27 -19.83
N PRO A 37 -3.64 -3.05 -20.75
CA PRO A 37 -5.01 -3.55 -20.62
C PRO A 37 -5.04 -5.07 -20.49
N ALA A 38 -6.02 -5.58 -19.73
CA ALA A 38 -6.33 -7.00 -19.61
C ALA A 38 -7.82 -7.15 -19.25
N ASP A 39 -8.40 -8.32 -19.42
CA ASP A 39 -9.83 -8.56 -19.16
C ASP A 39 -10.27 -8.19 -17.74
N TYR A 40 -9.36 -8.38 -16.77
CA TYR A 40 -9.56 -8.03 -15.37
C TYR A 40 -9.11 -6.60 -15.03
N LYS A 41 -8.59 -5.81 -15.99
CA LYS A 41 -7.95 -4.52 -15.69
C LYS A 41 -8.37 -3.40 -16.64
N TYR A 42 -8.89 -2.35 -16.06
CA TYR A 42 -9.09 -1.06 -16.69
C TYR A 42 -7.79 -0.26 -16.63
N ALA A 43 -7.06 -0.19 -17.73
CA ALA A 43 -5.77 0.49 -17.78
C ALA A 43 -5.94 2.01 -17.81
N VAL A 44 -5.12 2.70 -17.00
CA VAL A 44 -4.97 4.15 -16.99
C VAL A 44 -3.51 4.52 -17.24
N ARG A 45 -3.27 5.75 -17.71
CA ARG A 45 -1.91 6.22 -17.97
C ARG A 45 -1.15 6.45 -16.67
N GLN A 46 0.16 6.19 -16.69
CA GLN A 46 1.05 6.58 -15.60
C GLN A 46 1.23 8.10 -15.59
N MET A 47 1.16 8.69 -14.40
CA MET A 47 1.50 10.09 -14.18
C MET A 47 3.02 10.29 -14.33
N ARG A 48 3.41 11.37 -14.98
CA ARG A 48 4.81 11.76 -15.15
C ARG A 48 5.09 13.00 -14.33
N PHE A 49 6.27 13.07 -13.76
CA PHE A 49 6.73 14.16 -12.92
C PHE A 49 8.06 14.70 -13.44
N PHE A 50 8.51 15.82 -12.88
CA PHE A 50 9.89 16.26 -13.09
C PHE A 50 10.87 15.20 -12.59
N PRO A 51 12.08 15.07 -13.21
CA PRO A 51 13.00 13.96 -12.96
C PRO A 51 13.29 13.68 -11.47
N VAL A 52 13.46 14.71 -10.66
CA VAL A 52 13.73 14.58 -9.22
C VAL A 52 12.54 13.95 -8.49
N VAL A 53 11.32 14.41 -8.75
CA VAL A 53 10.10 13.89 -8.12
C VAL A 53 9.79 12.49 -8.65
N GLU A 54 9.97 12.25 -9.96
CA GLU A 54 9.84 10.92 -10.56
C GLU A 54 10.79 9.92 -9.89
N HIS A 55 12.05 10.30 -9.68
CA HIS A 55 13.04 9.46 -9.00
C HIS A 55 12.63 9.16 -7.56
N LEU A 56 12.16 10.14 -6.79
CA LEU A 56 11.68 9.94 -5.42
C LEU A 56 10.51 8.94 -5.34
N ILE A 57 9.56 9.03 -6.25
CA ILE A 57 8.39 8.15 -6.28
C ILE A 57 8.79 6.73 -6.71
N THR A 58 9.58 6.62 -7.77
CA THR A 58 9.99 5.33 -8.35
C THR A 58 11.00 4.58 -7.48
N SER A 59 11.86 5.29 -6.72
CA SER A 59 12.77 4.67 -5.74
C SER A 59 12.00 3.94 -4.62
N GLN A 60 10.77 4.36 -4.32
CA GLN A 60 9.86 3.65 -3.42
C GLN A 60 9.13 2.47 -4.10
N GLY A 61 9.46 2.13 -5.34
CA GLY A 61 8.75 1.13 -6.13
C GLY A 61 7.32 1.54 -6.46
N MET A 62 7.01 2.84 -6.44
CA MET A 62 5.66 3.36 -6.68
C MET A 62 5.55 4.01 -8.05
N ARG A 63 4.36 3.91 -8.63
CA ARG A 63 3.94 4.63 -9.83
C ARG A 63 2.55 5.18 -9.58
N LEU A 64 2.34 6.47 -9.81
CA LEU A 64 1.03 7.08 -9.67
C LEU A 64 0.30 7.08 -11.02
N ALA A 65 -1.02 6.95 -10.95
CA ALA A 65 -1.90 6.89 -12.12
C ALA A 65 -2.54 8.24 -12.40
N VAL A 66 -2.66 8.58 -13.68
CA VAL A 66 -3.48 9.72 -14.11
C VAL A 66 -4.96 9.36 -13.92
N PRO A 67 -5.72 10.13 -13.13
CA PRO A 67 -7.15 9.92 -13.00
C PRO A 67 -7.84 9.99 -14.36
N ASN A 68 -8.75 9.04 -14.62
CA ASN A 68 -9.53 9.02 -15.86
C ASN A 68 -11.00 8.76 -15.53
N ARG A 69 -11.81 9.80 -15.66
CA ARG A 69 -13.24 9.77 -15.35
C ARG A 69 -13.98 8.68 -16.13
N HIS A 70 -13.72 8.57 -17.41
CA HIS A 70 -14.40 7.61 -18.31
C HIS A 70 -14.13 6.16 -17.93
N VAL A 71 -12.87 5.87 -17.55
CA VAL A 71 -12.48 4.56 -17.04
C VAL A 71 -13.20 4.24 -15.74
N PHE A 72 -13.30 5.23 -14.84
CA PHE A 72 -14.02 5.06 -13.58
C PHE A 72 -15.52 4.85 -13.78
N GLU A 73 -16.18 5.61 -14.64
CA GLU A 73 -17.62 5.46 -14.95
C GLU A 73 -17.91 4.07 -15.50
N LYS A 74 -17.06 3.58 -16.41
CA LYS A 74 -17.18 2.22 -16.97
C LYS A 74 -16.98 1.13 -15.91
N ALA A 75 -15.99 1.28 -15.05
CA ALA A 75 -15.72 0.31 -13.98
C ALA A 75 -16.80 0.36 -12.89
N ALA A 76 -17.27 1.55 -12.53
CA ALA A 76 -18.29 1.75 -11.52
C ALA A 76 -19.66 1.18 -11.94
N ALA A 77 -20.01 1.31 -13.22
CA ALA A 77 -21.24 0.73 -13.75
C ALA A 77 -21.30 -0.80 -13.67
N TRP A 78 -20.17 -1.44 -13.52
CA TRP A 78 -20.03 -2.88 -13.37
C TRP A 78 -19.95 -3.33 -11.91
N ALA A 79 -19.41 -2.51 -11.02
CA ALA A 79 -19.01 -2.93 -9.68
C ALA A 79 -20.17 -2.86 -8.66
N ASP A 80 -20.37 -3.91 -7.88
CA ASP A 80 -21.24 -3.91 -6.69
C ASP A 80 -20.58 -3.20 -5.50
N VAL A 81 -19.24 -3.25 -5.41
CA VAL A 81 -18.44 -2.60 -4.36
C VAL A 81 -17.09 -2.16 -4.91
N VAL A 82 -16.60 -1.03 -4.42
CA VAL A 82 -15.27 -0.51 -4.79
C VAL A 82 -14.37 -0.45 -3.56
N HIS A 83 -13.17 -1.05 -3.67
CA HIS A 83 -12.15 -1.01 -2.62
C HIS A 83 -10.97 -0.14 -3.02
N PHE A 84 -10.63 0.82 -2.17
CA PHE A 84 -9.55 1.78 -2.41
C PHE A 84 -8.30 1.41 -1.61
N MET A 85 -7.16 1.31 -2.30
CA MET A 85 -5.89 0.92 -1.66
C MET A 85 -5.03 2.10 -1.21
N MET A 86 -5.26 3.31 -1.74
CA MET A 86 -4.42 4.48 -1.48
C MET A 86 -5.18 5.80 -1.64
N PRO A 87 -4.82 6.85 -0.88
CA PRO A 87 -5.32 8.22 -1.02
C PRO A 87 -4.58 8.97 -2.16
N SER A 88 -4.39 8.32 -3.30
CA SER A 88 -3.74 8.89 -4.47
C SER A 88 -4.70 9.79 -5.28
N PRO A 89 -4.22 10.58 -6.24
CA PRO A 89 -5.08 11.32 -7.16
C PRO A 89 -6.14 10.43 -7.83
N LEU A 90 -5.76 9.21 -8.25
CA LEU A 90 -6.70 8.21 -8.78
C LEU A 90 -7.76 7.83 -7.75
N GLY A 91 -7.35 7.53 -6.52
CA GLY A 91 -8.25 7.16 -5.42
C GLY A 91 -9.21 8.29 -5.05
N ILE A 92 -8.71 9.52 -4.91
CA ILE A 92 -9.54 10.70 -4.55
C ILE A 92 -10.58 11.01 -5.63
N MET A 93 -10.19 10.94 -6.91
CA MET A 93 -11.13 11.13 -8.01
C MET A 93 -12.16 10.00 -8.04
N GLY A 94 -11.70 8.76 -7.90
CA GLY A 94 -12.58 7.59 -7.88
C GLY A 94 -13.60 7.63 -6.76
N LEU A 95 -13.19 8.03 -5.55
CA LEU A 95 -14.07 8.17 -4.41
C LEU A 95 -15.23 9.13 -4.69
N LYS A 96 -14.95 10.30 -5.28
CA LYS A 96 -15.98 11.26 -5.68
C LYS A 96 -17.02 10.66 -6.65
N HIS A 97 -16.57 9.74 -7.52
CA HIS A 97 -17.46 9.10 -8.50
C HIS A 97 -18.34 8.03 -7.87
N VAL A 98 -17.77 7.15 -7.04
CA VAL A 98 -18.55 6.08 -6.38
C VAL A 98 -19.57 6.65 -5.39
N GLU A 99 -19.22 7.73 -4.68
CA GLU A 99 -20.19 8.44 -3.81
C GLU A 99 -21.34 9.05 -4.60
N LYS A 100 -21.04 9.72 -5.72
CA LYS A 100 -22.07 10.29 -6.60
C LYS A 100 -23.02 9.23 -7.16
N LEU A 101 -22.52 8.03 -7.39
CA LEU A 101 -23.29 6.90 -7.92
C LEU A 101 -23.93 6.04 -6.82
N GLY A 102 -23.64 6.33 -5.55
CA GLY A 102 -24.18 5.56 -4.41
C GLY A 102 -23.60 4.15 -4.29
N ILE A 103 -22.42 3.88 -4.89
CA ILE A 103 -21.81 2.55 -4.88
C ILE A 103 -21.15 2.31 -3.52
N PRO A 104 -21.42 1.17 -2.85
CA PRO A 104 -20.72 0.78 -1.63
C PRO A 104 -19.21 0.79 -1.80
N HIS A 105 -18.48 1.35 -0.84
CA HIS A 105 -17.05 1.48 -0.95
C HIS A 105 -16.34 1.35 0.39
N THR A 106 -15.13 0.81 0.33
CA THR A 106 -14.24 0.61 1.48
C THR A 106 -12.83 1.04 1.13
N ALA A 107 -11.99 1.24 2.13
CA ALA A 107 -10.57 1.56 1.91
C ALA A 107 -9.64 0.67 2.73
N ALA A 108 -8.38 0.58 2.30
CA ALA A 108 -7.29 0.04 3.08
C ALA A 108 -6.25 1.12 3.38
N PHE A 109 -5.70 1.10 4.60
CA PHE A 109 -4.63 2.01 5.00
C PHE A 109 -3.27 1.33 4.81
N HIS A 110 -2.69 1.51 3.62
CA HIS A 110 -1.39 0.95 3.26
C HIS A 110 -0.29 2.00 3.03
N CYS A 111 -0.62 3.27 3.12
CA CYS A 111 0.31 4.37 2.89
C CYS A 111 0.54 5.13 4.20
N GLN A 112 1.53 4.70 4.99
CA GLN A 112 1.91 5.42 6.20
C GLN A 112 2.57 6.75 5.84
N PRO A 113 2.15 7.87 6.47
CA PRO A 113 2.78 9.18 6.31
C PRO A 113 4.29 9.16 6.49
N GLU A 114 4.80 8.40 7.47
CA GLU A 114 6.21 8.26 7.76
C GLU A 114 7.02 7.79 6.54
N ASN A 115 6.48 6.88 5.73
CA ASN A 115 7.16 6.41 4.54
C ASN A 115 7.32 7.52 3.47
N ILE A 116 6.33 8.42 3.40
CA ILE A 116 6.37 9.58 2.49
C ILE A 116 7.37 10.61 3.00
N THR A 117 7.25 10.98 4.27
CA THR A 117 8.06 12.03 4.89
C THR A 117 9.52 11.60 5.04
N PHE A 118 9.80 10.31 5.24
CA PHE A 118 11.15 9.76 5.25
C PHE A 118 11.85 9.95 3.91
N THR A 119 11.13 9.73 2.80
CA THR A 119 11.65 9.97 1.45
C THR A 119 12.05 11.43 1.23
N LEU A 120 11.39 12.35 1.93
CA LEU A 120 11.69 13.79 1.90
C LEU A 120 12.69 14.22 3.00
N HIS A 121 13.38 13.28 3.66
CA HIS A 121 14.28 13.53 4.79
C HIS A 121 13.60 14.23 6.00
N MET A 122 12.28 14.12 6.12
CA MET A 122 11.46 14.71 7.18
C MET A 122 10.75 13.65 8.04
N GLY A 123 11.10 12.36 7.89
CA GLY A 123 10.43 11.23 8.55
C GLY A 123 10.40 11.29 10.08
N ASN A 124 11.40 11.91 10.69
CA ASN A 124 11.48 12.10 12.15
C ASN A 124 10.65 13.29 12.66
N SER A 125 10.05 14.08 11.77
CA SER A 125 9.25 15.24 12.17
C SER A 125 7.82 14.81 12.49
N ARG A 126 7.51 14.70 13.79
CA ARG A 126 6.15 14.40 14.24
C ARG A 126 5.12 15.38 13.67
N ARG A 127 5.42 16.68 13.65
CA ARG A 127 4.50 17.71 13.14
C ARG A 127 4.15 17.48 11.65
N VAL A 128 5.14 17.08 10.85
CA VAL A 128 4.92 16.81 9.43
C VAL A 128 4.11 15.53 9.24
N ASN A 129 4.42 14.48 10.00
CA ASN A 129 3.65 13.24 9.97
C ASN A 129 2.19 13.48 10.38
N ASP A 130 1.95 14.18 11.49
CA ASP A 130 0.61 14.54 11.97
C ASP A 130 -0.16 15.36 10.91
N PHE A 131 0.50 16.29 10.23
CA PHE A 131 -0.11 17.04 9.13
C PHE A 131 -0.55 16.12 7.99
N VAL A 132 0.28 15.17 7.58
CA VAL A 132 -0.07 14.22 6.51
C VAL A 132 -1.20 13.29 6.95
N TYR A 133 -1.17 12.77 8.19
CA TYR A 133 -2.28 11.98 8.73
C TYR A 133 -3.60 12.76 8.69
N ASN A 134 -3.61 13.99 9.18
CA ASN A 134 -4.78 14.84 9.17
C ASN A 134 -5.25 15.13 7.74
N ARG A 135 -4.32 15.41 6.83
CA ARG A 135 -4.66 15.64 5.42
C ARG A 135 -5.30 14.42 4.76
N PHE A 136 -4.77 13.23 4.99
CA PHE A 136 -5.34 11.98 4.50
C PHE A 136 -6.72 11.71 5.11
N ARG A 137 -6.86 11.91 6.43
CA ARG A 137 -8.12 11.80 7.13
C ARG A 137 -9.19 12.67 6.48
N ASP A 138 -8.93 13.97 6.37
CA ASP A 138 -9.92 14.97 5.98
C ASP A 138 -10.28 14.91 4.50
N THR A 139 -9.32 14.56 3.65
CA THR A 139 -9.54 14.54 2.19
C THR A 139 -10.00 13.20 1.65
N PHE A 140 -9.82 12.12 2.40
CA PHE A 140 -10.07 10.79 1.88
C PHE A 140 -10.69 9.85 2.91
N PHE A 141 -10.00 9.49 3.98
CA PHE A 141 -10.38 8.35 4.82
C PHE A 141 -11.64 8.56 5.66
N ASN A 142 -11.95 9.76 6.14
CA ASN A 142 -13.20 10.01 6.89
C ASN A 142 -14.46 9.99 6.02
N ARG A 143 -14.32 9.74 4.73
CA ARG A 143 -15.44 9.50 3.82
C ARG A 143 -15.83 8.02 3.71
N PHE A 144 -15.10 7.13 4.37
CA PHE A 144 -15.37 5.69 4.41
C PHE A 144 -15.98 5.28 5.73
N THR A 145 -16.98 4.38 5.68
CA THR A 145 -17.54 3.74 6.87
C THR A 145 -16.60 2.63 7.38
N HIS A 146 -15.86 1.96 6.48
CA HIS A 146 -15.02 0.82 6.78
C HIS A 146 -13.62 1.01 6.21
N ILE A 147 -12.58 0.85 7.07
CA ILE A 147 -11.17 0.89 6.67
C ILE A 147 -10.48 -0.39 7.15
N HIS A 148 -9.81 -1.07 6.25
CA HIS A 148 -8.90 -2.16 6.54
C HIS A 148 -7.57 -1.60 7.08
N CYS A 149 -7.10 -2.15 8.20
CA CYS A 149 -5.82 -1.84 8.83
C CYS A 149 -4.98 -3.12 8.92
N PRO A 150 -3.72 -3.14 8.45
CA PRO A 150 -2.90 -4.35 8.45
C PRO A 150 -2.44 -4.80 9.85
N SER A 151 -2.52 -3.92 10.86
CA SER A 151 -2.12 -4.23 12.23
C SER A 151 -2.83 -3.35 13.26
N ASN A 152 -2.79 -3.78 14.53
CA ASN A 152 -3.26 -2.97 15.66
C ASN A 152 -2.49 -1.66 15.81
N MET A 153 -1.20 -1.65 15.49
CA MET A 153 -0.37 -0.43 15.50
C MET A 153 -0.98 0.63 14.58
N ILE A 154 -1.26 0.27 13.35
CA ILE A 154 -1.89 1.18 12.37
C ILE A 154 -3.26 1.64 12.84
N ALA A 155 -4.11 0.73 13.31
CA ALA A 155 -5.43 1.11 13.81
C ALA A 155 -5.35 2.09 14.99
N ASN A 156 -4.39 1.92 15.89
CA ASN A 156 -4.17 2.83 17.01
C ASN A 156 -3.68 4.21 16.54
N GLN A 157 -2.77 4.27 15.57
CA GLN A 157 -2.33 5.52 14.96
C GLN A 157 -3.51 6.28 14.33
N LEU A 158 -4.38 5.58 13.58
CA LEU A 158 -5.56 6.21 12.98
C LEU A 158 -6.52 6.76 14.04
N ARG A 159 -6.77 6.00 15.12
CA ARG A 159 -7.61 6.49 16.24
C ARG A 159 -7.02 7.75 16.88
N GLN A 160 -5.70 7.77 17.14
CA GLN A 160 -5.01 8.92 17.71
C GLN A 160 -5.12 10.18 16.84
N HIS A 161 -5.22 10.01 15.51
CA HIS A 161 -5.39 11.09 14.55
C HIS A 161 -6.87 11.39 14.22
N GLY A 162 -7.83 10.83 14.98
CA GLY A 162 -9.26 11.17 14.86
C GLY A 162 -9.94 10.61 13.61
N TYR A 163 -9.50 9.45 13.10
CA TYR A 163 -10.23 8.73 12.05
C TYR A 163 -11.50 8.12 12.63
N THR A 164 -12.65 8.38 12.01
CA THR A 164 -13.98 8.03 12.52
C THR A 164 -14.54 6.73 11.96
N ALA A 165 -13.95 6.19 10.92
CA ALA A 165 -14.37 4.93 10.30
C ALA A 165 -14.26 3.73 11.25
N ARG A 166 -15.06 2.70 11.00
CA ARG A 166 -14.87 1.39 11.63
C ARG A 166 -13.58 0.74 11.10
N LEU A 167 -12.60 0.57 11.99
CA LEU A 167 -11.30 0.01 11.65
C LEU A 167 -11.31 -1.51 11.78
N HIS A 168 -11.03 -2.21 10.70
CA HIS A 168 -10.93 -3.67 10.63
C HIS A 168 -9.47 -4.06 10.64
N VAL A 169 -8.99 -4.63 11.74
CA VAL A 169 -7.61 -5.10 11.86
C VAL A 169 -7.52 -6.51 11.30
N ILE A 170 -6.98 -6.61 10.10
CA ILE A 170 -6.80 -7.86 9.38
C ILE A 170 -5.40 -7.87 8.77
N SER A 171 -4.61 -8.91 9.04
CA SER A 171 -3.27 -9.05 8.46
C SER A 171 -3.32 -9.08 6.93
N ASN A 172 -2.30 -8.52 6.28
CA ASN A 172 -2.13 -8.66 4.82
C ASN A 172 -1.83 -10.11 4.38
N GLY A 173 -1.67 -11.02 5.34
CA GLY A 173 -1.33 -12.41 5.09
C GLY A 173 0.12 -12.63 4.64
N ILE A 174 0.48 -13.87 4.51
CA ILE A 174 1.75 -14.34 3.94
C ILE A 174 1.46 -15.33 2.81
N SER A 175 2.38 -15.46 1.87
CA SER A 175 2.27 -16.51 0.86
C SER A 175 2.57 -17.88 1.45
N PRO A 176 1.92 -18.97 0.97
CA PRO A 176 2.14 -20.33 1.48
C PRO A 176 3.61 -20.77 1.47
N GLU A 177 4.39 -20.32 0.50
CA GLU A 177 5.82 -20.59 0.41
C GLU A 177 6.67 -19.96 1.52
N HIS A 178 6.11 -19.00 2.28
CA HIS A 178 6.78 -18.36 3.43
C HIS A 178 6.34 -18.96 4.78
N ILE A 179 5.55 -20.03 4.76
CA ILE A 179 5.19 -20.73 6.00
C ILE A 179 6.45 -21.42 6.54
N TYR A 180 6.58 -21.36 7.87
CA TYR A 180 7.72 -21.98 8.57
C TYR A 180 7.91 -23.43 8.17
N GLY A 181 9.12 -23.77 7.82
CA GLY A 181 9.59 -25.13 7.58
C GLY A 181 11.04 -25.22 7.96
N LYS A 182 11.44 -26.35 8.58
CA LYS A 182 12.85 -26.61 8.86
C LYS A 182 13.58 -26.80 7.53
N ARG A 183 14.57 -25.96 7.28
CA ARG A 183 15.46 -26.05 6.11
C ARG A 183 16.89 -26.18 6.57
N GLU A 184 17.69 -26.94 5.85
CA GLU A 184 19.11 -27.01 6.09
C GLU A 184 19.76 -25.67 5.73
N LYS A 185 20.75 -25.27 6.52
CA LYS A 185 21.55 -24.09 6.21
C LYS A 185 22.44 -24.38 5.01
N GLU A 186 22.61 -23.40 4.16
CA GLU A 186 23.59 -23.44 3.09
C GLU A 186 25.01 -23.75 3.67
N PRO A 187 25.88 -24.46 2.93
CA PRO A 187 27.22 -24.87 3.45
C PRO A 187 28.01 -23.72 4.08
N TRP A 188 27.97 -22.54 3.47
CA TRP A 188 28.65 -21.34 3.95
C TRP A 188 28.06 -20.72 5.22
N MET A 189 26.85 -21.11 5.60
CA MET A 189 26.13 -20.66 6.80
C MET A 189 26.33 -21.60 8.00
N GLN A 190 26.90 -22.77 7.79
CA GLN A 190 27.08 -23.77 8.85
C GLN A 190 28.10 -23.30 9.89
N GLY A 191 27.83 -23.57 11.15
CA GLY A 191 28.68 -23.13 12.27
C GLY A 191 28.60 -21.64 12.61
N LEU A 192 27.86 -20.86 11.88
CA LEU A 192 27.65 -19.42 12.12
C LEU A 192 26.32 -19.11 12.80
N PHE A 193 26.33 -18.02 13.59
CA PHE A 193 25.09 -17.40 14.04
C PHE A 193 24.61 -16.43 12.93
N ASN A 194 23.56 -16.83 12.22
CA ASN A 194 23.08 -16.08 11.07
C ASN A 194 21.98 -15.12 11.49
N VAL A 195 22.12 -13.84 11.16
CA VAL A 195 21.11 -12.80 11.34
C VAL A 195 20.54 -12.46 9.96
N LEU A 196 19.22 -12.61 9.79
CA LEU A 196 18.53 -12.30 8.54
C LEU A 196 17.68 -11.04 8.72
N MET A 197 17.89 -10.07 7.83
CA MET A 197 17.02 -8.89 7.71
C MET A 197 16.47 -8.83 6.29
N VAL A 198 15.14 -8.80 6.18
CA VAL A 198 14.44 -8.75 4.88
C VAL A 198 13.80 -7.39 4.69
N GLY A 199 14.13 -6.70 3.60
CA GLY A 199 13.57 -5.40 3.28
C GLY A 199 14.24 -4.78 2.05
N ARG A 200 13.60 -3.71 1.50
CA ARG A 200 14.28 -2.88 0.50
C ARG A 200 15.49 -2.20 1.15
N TYR A 201 16.52 -1.94 0.35
CA TYR A 201 17.61 -1.10 0.81
C TYR A 201 17.13 0.36 0.82
N ALA A 202 16.74 0.83 2.02
CA ALA A 202 16.15 2.15 2.20
C ALA A 202 16.35 2.63 3.64
N GLY A 203 16.52 3.93 3.84
CA GLY A 203 16.85 4.53 5.13
C GLY A 203 15.87 4.21 6.26
N GLU A 204 14.57 4.07 5.93
CA GLU A 204 13.55 3.70 6.92
C GLU A 204 13.65 2.24 7.40
N LYS A 205 14.46 1.40 6.73
CA LYS A 205 14.69 -0.01 7.12
C LYS A 205 15.88 -0.18 8.06
N ARG A 206 16.74 0.84 8.17
CA ARG A 206 17.84 0.92 9.13
C ARG A 206 18.76 -0.31 9.12
N GLN A 207 19.11 -0.79 7.92
CA GLN A 207 20.06 -1.91 7.77
C GLN A 207 21.45 -1.58 8.33
N ASP A 208 21.85 -0.32 8.26
CA ASP A 208 23.05 0.23 8.85
C ASP A 208 23.13 0.00 10.36
N GLU A 209 22.02 0.26 11.07
CA GLU A 209 21.97 0.01 12.53
C GLU A 209 22.11 -1.47 12.89
N LEU A 210 21.53 -2.37 12.08
CA LEU A 210 21.73 -3.80 12.28
C LEU A 210 23.20 -4.19 12.11
N ILE A 211 23.86 -3.67 11.08
CA ILE A 211 25.27 -3.93 10.83
C ILE A 211 26.11 -3.41 12.01
N ASP A 212 25.86 -2.19 12.46
CA ASP A 212 26.52 -1.58 13.61
C ASP A 212 26.29 -2.36 14.91
N ALA A 213 25.08 -2.85 15.13
CA ALA A 213 24.75 -3.67 16.29
C ALA A 213 25.49 -5.02 16.25
N CYS A 214 25.53 -5.68 15.09
CA CYS A 214 26.30 -6.92 14.90
C CYS A 214 27.82 -6.70 15.11
N ALA A 215 28.36 -5.59 14.64
CA ALA A 215 29.78 -5.27 14.81
C ALA A 215 30.15 -5.02 16.29
N LYS A 216 29.21 -4.56 17.11
CA LYS A 216 29.38 -4.30 18.55
C LYS A 216 29.05 -5.52 19.43
N SER A 217 28.35 -6.51 18.90
CA SER A 217 28.03 -7.73 19.64
C SER A 217 29.28 -8.64 19.64
N ARG A 218 29.73 -9.00 20.81
CA ARG A 218 30.83 -9.96 21.02
C ARG A 218 30.28 -11.34 21.31
#